data_4fa497aa375c88b9de5a45f0b0cd307a
#
_entry.id   4fa497aa375c88b9de5a45f0b0cd307a
#
_cell.length_a   1.000
_cell.length_b   1.000
_cell.length_c   1.000
_cell.angle_alpha   90.00
_cell.angle_beta   90.00
_cell.angle_gamma   90.00
#
_symmetry.space_group_name_H-M   'P 1'
#
loop_
_entity.id
_entity.type
_entity.pdbx_description
1 polymer ?
#
loop_
_entity_poly.entity_id
_entity_poly.type
_entity_poly.pdbx_seq_one_letter_code
_entity_poly.pdbx_strand_id
1 'polypeptide(L)'
;KAQYILAVMYENGEGVSQNYAGAVKLYRLAAEQGNAEAQNNLAVSYATGKGLIQDYVMAHMWWNLANANGNKNGGINRDRIAEDMTNADIEKAVAMAQECFNSAYAKCGY
;
A
#
# COMPACT_ATOMS: atom_id res chain seq x y z
N LYS A 1 13.27 -6.65 2.82
CA LYS A 1 12.65 -7.89 3.33
C LYS A 1 12.54 -7.94 4.84
N ALA A 2 13.64 -7.60 5.54
CA ALA A 2 13.60 -7.57 7.00
C ALA A 2 12.53 -6.61 7.53
N GLN A 3 12.36 -5.47 6.88
CA GLN A 3 11.35 -4.47 7.24
C GLN A 3 9.93 -5.03 7.04
N TYR A 4 9.70 -5.76 5.97
CA TYR A 4 8.41 -6.38 5.70
C TYR A 4 8.06 -7.43 6.76
N ILE A 5 9.02 -8.29 7.11
CA ILE A 5 8.82 -9.34 8.11
C ILE A 5 8.51 -8.72 9.47
N LEU A 6 9.27 -7.71 9.88
CA LEU A 6 9.04 -7.01 11.14
C LEU A 6 7.67 -6.33 11.16
N ALA A 7 7.25 -5.76 10.02
CA ALA A 7 5.93 -5.15 9.90
C ALA A 7 4.81 -6.16 10.14
N VAL A 8 4.94 -7.36 9.56
CA VAL A 8 3.95 -8.43 9.77
C VAL A 8 3.90 -8.82 11.24
N MET A 9 5.05 -8.89 11.91
CA MET A 9 5.08 -9.21 13.34
C MET A 9 4.36 -8.14 14.18
N TYR A 10 4.55 -6.86 13.88
CA TYR A 10 3.82 -5.78 14.56
C TYR A 10 2.33 -5.86 14.30
N GLU A 11 1.94 -6.16 13.08
CA GLU A 11 0.53 -6.27 12.71
C GLU A 11 -0.16 -7.40 13.47
N ASN A 12 0.52 -8.55 13.57
CA ASN A 12 -0.04 -9.75 14.20
C ASN A 12 0.24 -9.87 15.70
N GLY A 13 1.13 -9.05 16.24
CA GLY A 13 1.52 -9.12 17.64
C GLY A 13 2.45 -10.29 17.95
N GLU A 14 3.16 -10.80 16.95
CA GLU A 14 4.06 -11.95 17.12
C GLU A 14 5.42 -11.51 17.68
N GLY A 15 5.71 -11.88 18.91
CA GLY A 15 6.98 -11.55 19.56
C GLY A 15 7.11 -10.10 19.99
N VAL A 16 6.14 -9.25 19.64
CA VAL A 16 6.06 -7.83 20.02
C VAL A 16 4.61 -7.48 20.26
N SER A 17 4.32 -6.37 20.90
CA SER A 17 2.94 -5.90 21.08
C SER A 17 2.37 -5.51 19.71
N GLN A 18 1.12 -5.90 19.47
CA GLN A 18 0.44 -5.55 18.23
C GLN A 18 0.38 -4.02 18.08
N ASN A 19 0.81 -3.53 16.91
CA ASN A 19 0.91 -2.10 16.65
C ASN A 19 0.75 -1.82 15.15
N TYR A 20 -0.48 -1.46 14.76
CA TYR A 20 -0.76 -1.18 13.36
C TYR A 20 0.00 0.03 12.84
N ALA A 21 0.16 1.08 13.64
CA ALA A 21 0.90 2.27 13.22
C ALA A 21 2.38 1.95 12.98
N GLY A 22 2.98 1.12 13.84
CA GLY A 22 4.35 0.65 13.66
C GLY A 22 4.49 -0.21 12.41
N ALA A 23 3.50 -1.09 12.17
CA ALA A 23 3.49 -1.93 10.97
C ALA A 23 3.41 -1.07 9.71
N VAL A 24 2.55 -0.05 9.69
CA VAL A 24 2.42 0.86 8.54
C VAL A 24 3.74 1.56 8.23
N LYS A 25 4.44 2.04 9.24
CA LYS A 25 5.76 2.67 9.05
C LYS A 25 6.73 1.75 8.33
N LEU A 26 6.78 0.49 8.75
CA LEU A 26 7.69 -0.49 8.17
C LEU A 26 7.25 -0.92 6.79
N TYR A 27 5.95 -1.10 6.56
CA TYR A 27 5.42 -1.38 5.23
C TYR A 27 5.76 -0.24 4.26
N ARG A 28 5.64 1.00 4.72
CA ARG A 28 5.96 2.16 3.89
C ARG A 28 7.42 2.17 3.48
N LEU A 29 8.34 1.92 4.42
CA LEU A 29 9.77 1.84 4.10
C LEU A 29 10.06 0.76 3.07
N ALA A 30 9.50 -0.43 3.24
CA ALA A 30 9.71 -1.54 2.31
C ALA A 30 9.02 -1.25 0.96
N ALA A 31 7.83 -0.66 0.98
CA ALA A 31 7.07 -0.32 -0.22
C ALA A 31 7.83 0.70 -1.09
N GLU A 32 8.47 1.67 -0.45
CA GLU A 32 9.28 2.68 -1.14
C GLU A 32 10.57 2.12 -1.72
N GLN A 33 10.92 0.91 -1.35
CA GLN A 33 12.04 0.18 -1.93
C GLN A 33 11.60 -0.79 -3.03
N GLY A 34 10.33 -0.73 -3.41
CA GLY A 34 9.78 -1.56 -4.49
C GLY A 34 9.31 -2.94 -4.06
N ASN A 35 9.21 -3.22 -2.76
CA ASN A 35 8.74 -4.51 -2.29
C ASN A 35 7.22 -4.64 -2.54
N ALA A 36 6.85 -5.54 -3.46
CA ALA A 36 5.47 -5.68 -3.91
C ALA A 36 4.53 -6.17 -2.79
N GLU A 37 5.01 -7.04 -1.92
CA GLU A 37 4.19 -7.55 -0.81
C GLU A 37 3.92 -6.45 0.21
N ALA A 38 4.92 -5.62 0.50
CA ALA A 38 4.75 -4.48 1.38
C ALA A 38 3.81 -3.44 0.78
N GLN A 39 3.89 -3.23 -0.53
CA GLN A 39 2.98 -2.33 -1.25
C GLN A 39 1.54 -2.81 -1.14
N ASN A 40 1.31 -4.11 -1.32
CA ASN A 40 -0.02 -4.68 -1.15
C ASN A 40 -0.54 -4.49 0.28
N ASN A 41 0.30 -4.75 1.28
CA ASN A 41 -0.10 -4.62 2.67
C ASN A 41 -0.33 -3.17 3.08
N LEU A 42 0.48 -2.26 2.56
CA LEU A 42 0.26 -0.83 2.78
C LEU A 42 -1.08 -0.38 2.18
N ALA A 43 -1.41 -0.88 0.99
CA ALA A 43 -2.69 -0.60 0.35
C ALA A 43 -3.86 -1.12 1.21
N VAL A 44 -3.74 -2.32 1.77
CA VAL A 44 -4.75 -2.88 2.68
C VAL A 44 -4.95 -1.95 3.89
N SER A 45 -3.87 -1.43 4.45
CA SER A 45 -3.96 -0.49 5.57
C SER A 45 -4.73 0.77 5.19
N TYR A 46 -4.49 1.32 4.01
CA TYR A 46 -5.24 2.47 3.52
C TYR A 46 -6.72 2.13 3.28
N ALA A 47 -7.00 0.96 2.75
CA ALA A 47 -8.38 0.55 2.47
C ALA A 47 -9.19 0.31 3.75
N THR A 48 -8.55 -0.16 4.80
CA THR A 48 -9.22 -0.52 6.07
C THR A 48 -9.09 0.53 7.15
N GLY A 49 -8.13 1.45 7.04
CA GLY A 49 -7.88 2.45 8.08
C GLY A 49 -7.12 1.92 9.28
N LYS A 50 -6.44 0.79 9.14
CA LYS A 50 -5.66 0.22 10.24
C LYS A 50 -4.27 0.85 10.28
N GLY A 51 -4.03 1.64 11.32
CA GLY A 51 -2.75 2.29 11.53
C GLY A 51 -2.56 3.62 10.81
N LEU A 52 -3.57 4.04 10.03
CA LEU A 52 -3.56 5.32 9.34
C LEU A 52 -5.00 5.71 8.96
N ILE A 53 -5.18 6.88 8.36
CA ILE A 53 -6.50 7.34 7.93
C ILE A 53 -6.88 6.62 6.63
N GLN A 54 -8.08 6.04 6.60
CA GLN A 54 -8.61 5.33 5.43
C GLN A 54 -8.61 6.25 4.20
N ASP A 55 -8.11 5.72 3.07
CA ASP A 55 -8.02 6.49 1.83
C ASP A 55 -7.99 5.52 0.64
N TYR A 56 -9.11 5.44 -0.09
CA TYR A 56 -9.23 4.53 -1.23
C TYR A 56 -8.34 4.93 -2.41
N VAL A 57 -8.09 6.22 -2.61
CA VAL A 57 -7.19 6.68 -3.67
C VAL A 57 -5.77 6.16 -3.42
N MET A 58 -5.28 6.28 -2.19
CA MET A 58 -3.98 5.76 -1.82
C MET A 58 -3.92 4.24 -1.88
N ALA A 59 -5.00 3.56 -1.46
CA ALA A 59 -5.07 2.10 -1.55
C ALA A 59 -4.98 1.64 -3.01
N HIS A 60 -5.74 2.25 -3.90
CA HIS A 60 -5.72 1.93 -5.33
C HIS A 60 -4.33 2.16 -5.91
N MET A 61 -3.71 3.29 -5.57
CA MET A 61 -2.36 3.64 -6.02
C MET A 61 -1.34 2.55 -5.62
N TRP A 62 -1.30 2.17 -4.35
CA TRP A 62 -0.33 1.19 -3.87
C TRP A 62 -0.63 -0.21 -4.41
N TRP A 63 -1.89 -0.60 -4.57
CA TRP A 63 -2.23 -1.88 -5.20
C TRP A 63 -1.80 -1.90 -6.66
N ASN A 64 -1.94 -0.79 -7.37
CA ASN A 64 -1.48 -0.71 -8.76
C ASN A 64 0.03 -0.89 -8.85
N LEU A 65 0.78 -0.27 -7.93
CA LEU A 65 2.23 -0.44 -7.85
C LEU A 65 2.61 -1.88 -7.49
N ALA A 66 1.90 -2.48 -6.55
CA ALA A 66 2.14 -3.89 -6.17
C ALA A 66 1.94 -4.81 -7.37
N ASN A 67 0.87 -4.60 -8.15
CA ASN A 67 0.61 -5.38 -9.35
C ASN A 67 1.75 -5.21 -10.37
N ALA A 68 2.20 -3.98 -10.59
CA ALA A 68 3.30 -3.69 -11.52
C ALA A 68 4.60 -4.37 -11.10
N ASN A 69 4.78 -4.58 -9.79
CA ASN A 69 5.97 -5.22 -9.23
C ASN A 69 5.80 -6.73 -9.00
N GLY A 70 4.75 -7.33 -9.58
CA GLY A 70 4.57 -8.77 -9.62
C GLY A 70 3.62 -9.36 -8.58
N ASN A 71 2.98 -8.56 -7.76
CA ASN A 71 1.99 -9.06 -6.80
C ASN A 71 0.60 -9.06 -7.44
N LYS A 72 0.13 -10.23 -7.87
CA LYS A 72 -1.15 -10.38 -8.56
C LYS A 72 -2.34 -9.98 -7.68
N ASN A 73 -2.24 -10.20 -6.38
CA ASN A 73 -3.29 -9.80 -5.45
C ASN A 73 -3.49 -8.28 -5.44
N GLY A 74 -2.43 -7.53 -5.69
CA GLY A 74 -2.53 -6.08 -5.83
C GLY A 74 -3.49 -5.68 -6.94
N GLY A 75 -3.37 -6.31 -8.12
CA GLY A 75 -4.27 -6.04 -9.24
C GLY A 75 -5.71 -6.44 -8.95
N ILE A 76 -5.90 -7.59 -8.32
CA ILE A 76 -7.24 -8.07 -7.95
C ILE A 76 -7.90 -7.13 -6.95
N ASN A 77 -7.15 -6.73 -5.92
CA ASN A 77 -7.67 -5.83 -4.88
C ASN A 77 -7.94 -4.44 -5.44
N ARG A 78 -7.06 -3.94 -6.32
CA ARG A 78 -7.24 -2.66 -7.01
C ARG A 78 -8.57 -2.65 -7.77
N ASP A 79 -8.84 -3.68 -8.55
CA ASP A 79 -10.06 -3.74 -9.35
C ASP A 79 -11.30 -3.86 -8.47
N ARG A 80 -11.18 -4.53 -7.34
CA ARG A 80 -12.28 -4.67 -6.39
C ARG A 80 -12.62 -3.35 -5.72
N ILE A 81 -11.62 -2.60 -5.24
CA ILE A 81 -11.88 -1.32 -4.59
C ILE A 81 -12.39 -0.27 -5.59
N ALA A 82 -11.99 -0.39 -6.85
CA ALA A 82 -12.43 0.52 -7.91
C ALA A 82 -13.96 0.54 -8.07
N GLU A 83 -14.64 -0.56 -7.72
CA GLU A 83 -16.09 -0.62 -7.77
C GLU A 83 -16.77 0.34 -6.80
N ASP A 84 -16.05 0.73 -5.74
CA ASP A 84 -16.54 1.67 -4.73
C ASP A 84 -15.96 3.07 -4.91
N MET A 85 -15.29 3.35 -6.03
CA MET A 85 -14.64 4.62 -6.30
C MET A 85 -15.29 5.33 -7.49
N THR A 86 -15.21 6.67 -7.51
CA THR A 86 -15.62 7.43 -8.68
C THR A 86 -14.55 7.33 -9.77
N ASN A 87 -14.96 7.56 -11.02
CA ASN A 87 -14.00 7.57 -12.13
C ASN A 87 -12.90 8.62 -11.93
N ALA A 88 -13.27 9.79 -11.38
CA ALA A 88 -12.30 10.84 -11.10
C ALA A 88 -11.24 10.39 -10.08
N ASP A 89 -11.66 9.66 -9.04
CA ASP A 89 -10.73 9.16 -8.03
C ASP A 89 -9.86 8.04 -8.58
N ILE A 90 -10.40 7.18 -9.44
CA ILE A 90 -9.60 6.15 -10.11
C ILE A 90 -8.54 6.79 -10.99
N GLU A 91 -8.89 7.80 -11.78
CA GLU A 91 -7.94 8.51 -12.63
C GLU A 91 -6.85 9.18 -11.79
N LYS A 92 -7.23 9.79 -10.67
CA LYS A 92 -6.29 10.39 -9.75
C LYS A 92 -5.31 9.37 -9.19
N ALA A 93 -5.82 8.21 -8.77
CA ALA A 93 -4.98 7.13 -8.23
C ALA A 93 -3.99 6.61 -9.27
N VAL A 94 -4.43 6.43 -10.52
CA VAL A 94 -3.58 5.98 -11.62
C VAL A 94 -2.46 6.98 -11.89
N ALA A 95 -2.80 8.28 -11.95
CA ALA A 95 -1.81 9.32 -12.17
C ALA A 95 -0.79 9.38 -11.03
N MET A 96 -1.25 9.24 -9.79
CA MET A 96 -0.38 9.22 -8.62
C MET A 96 0.55 8.01 -8.63
N ALA A 97 0.05 6.84 -9.04
CA ALA A 97 0.89 5.64 -9.15
C ALA A 97 1.99 5.84 -10.17
N GLN A 98 1.68 6.46 -11.31
CA GLN A 98 2.66 6.72 -12.35
C GLN A 98 3.73 7.69 -11.86
N GLU A 99 3.35 8.76 -11.18
CA GLU A 99 4.30 9.72 -10.61
C GLU A 99 5.15 9.07 -9.53
N CYS A 100 4.56 8.26 -8.68
CA CYS A 100 5.27 7.54 -7.63
C CYS A 100 6.33 6.62 -8.24
N PHE A 101 5.95 5.82 -9.22
CA PHE A 101 6.88 4.90 -9.90
C PHE A 101 7.98 5.66 -10.63
N ASN A 102 7.62 6.70 -11.39
CA ASN A 102 8.58 7.46 -12.19
C ASN A 102 9.57 8.25 -11.33
N SER A 103 9.19 8.61 -10.11
CA SER A 103 10.07 9.31 -9.18
C SER A 103 10.88 8.38 -8.29
N ALA A 104 10.90 7.08 -8.60
CA ALA A 104 11.54 6.05 -7.77
C ALA A 104 11.01 6.07 -6.32
N TYR A 105 9.69 6.22 -6.19
CA TYR A 105 8.95 6.25 -4.92
C TYR A 105 9.22 7.48 -4.05
N ALA A 106 9.75 8.55 -4.63
CA ALA A 106 9.95 9.80 -3.89
C ALA A 106 8.66 10.63 -3.78
N LYS A 107 7.73 10.49 -4.74
CA LYS A 107 6.51 11.30 -4.81
C LYS A 107 5.28 10.38 -4.87
N CYS A 108 4.91 9.83 -3.72
CA CYS A 108 3.84 8.84 -3.63
C CYS A 108 2.62 9.34 -2.86
N GLY A 109 2.32 10.62 -2.96
CA GLY A 109 1.11 11.20 -2.38
C GLY A 109 1.27 11.68 -0.94
N TYR A 110 2.49 11.66 -0.44
CA TYR A 110 2.79 12.18 0.90
C TYR A 110 4.20 12.76 0.97
#